data_46fd6f3539b9889770403be9d9826566
#
_entry.id   46fd6f3539b9889770403be9d9826566
#
_cell.length_a   1.000
_cell.length_b   1.000
_cell.length_c   1.000
_cell.angle_alpha   90.00
_cell.angle_beta   90.00
_cell.angle_gamma   90.00
#
_symmetry.space_group_name_H-M   'P 1'
#
loop_
_entity.id
_entity.type
_entity.pdbx_description
1 polymer ?
#
loop_
_entity_poly.entity_id
_entity_poly.type
_entity_poly.pdbx_seq_one_letter_code
_entity_poly.pdbx_strand_id
1 'polypeptide(L)' 'MKILLWETRTAKGFTLMELSKKSGIGKSTINNIENGKVSPTLFQLEMIAIALGVKITDLFDSEYK' A
#
# COMPACT_ATOMS: atom_id res chain seq x y z
N MET A 1 -0.24 4.74 14.39
CA MET A 1 0.34 4.40 13.06
C MET A 1 -0.51 5.00 11.96
N LYS A 2 0.14 5.51 10.93
CA LYS A 2 -0.55 6.07 9.76
C LYS A 2 -0.12 5.29 8.51
N ILE A 3 -1.09 4.86 7.71
CA ILE A 3 -0.82 4.19 6.44
C ILE A 3 -0.68 5.26 5.35
N LEU A 4 0.41 5.18 4.58
CA LEU A 4 0.76 6.14 3.53
C LEU A 4 0.61 5.53 2.14
N LEU A 5 -0.26 4.54 2.00
CA LEU A 5 -0.41 3.83 0.73
C LEU A 5 -0.99 4.70 -0.37
N TRP A 6 -2.03 5.48 -0.08
CA TRP A 6 -2.62 6.37 -1.09
C TRP A 6 -1.58 7.38 -1.58
N GLU A 7 -0.86 8.00 -0.65
CA GLU A 7 0.16 9.02 -0.97
C GLU A 7 1.27 8.42 -1.83
N THR A 8 1.75 7.24 -1.44
CA THR A 8 2.85 6.58 -2.16
C THR A 8 2.39 6.10 -3.53
N ARG A 9 1.20 5.49 -3.62
CA ARG A 9 0.65 5.01 -4.88
C ARG A 9 0.47 6.15 -5.87
N THR A 10 -0.16 7.24 -5.44
CA THR A 10 -0.43 8.38 -6.32
C THR A 10 0.86 9.09 -6.72
N ALA A 11 1.82 9.21 -5.81
CA ALA A 11 3.13 9.79 -6.13
C ALA A 11 3.87 8.99 -7.20
N LYS A 12 3.66 7.67 -7.24
CA LYS A 12 4.25 6.79 -8.26
C LYS A 12 3.42 6.72 -9.54
N GLY A 13 2.26 7.37 -9.58
CA GLY A 13 1.41 7.41 -10.76
C GLY A 13 0.62 6.13 -11.01
N PHE A 14 0.42 5.30 -10.00
CA PHE A 14 -0.34 4.04 -10.13
C PHE A 14 -1.82 4.25 -9.87
N THR A 15 -2.67 3.68 -10.73
CA THR A 15 -4.09 3.54 -10.43
C THR A 15 -4.29 2.35 -9.48
N LEU A 16 -5.47 2.27 -8.84
CA LEU A 16 -5.80 1.10 -8.01
C LEU A 16 -5.72 -0.19 -8.81
N MET A 17 -6.21 -0.18 -10.05
CA MET A 17 -6.19 -1.36 -10.90
C MET A 17 -4.77 -1.79 -11.26
N GLU A 18 -3.91 -0.83 -11.60
CA GLU A 18 -2.51 -1.12 -11.92
C GLU A 18 -1.78 -1.73 -10.72
N LEU A 19 -1.98 -1.15 -9.54
CA LEU A 19 -1.37 -1.68 -8.33
C LEU A 19 -1.91 -3.07 -7.99
N SER A 20 -3.21 -3.28 -8.13
CA SER A 20 -3.83 -4.58 -7.90
C SER A 20 -3.21 -5.65 -8.81
N LYS A 21 -3.10 -5.38 -10.10
CA LYS A 21 -2.50 -6.33 -11.05
C LYS A 21 -1.05 -6.63 -10.72
N LYS A 22 -0.29 -5.61 -10.35
CA LYS A 22 1.15 -5.76 -10.12
C LYS A 22 1.48 -6.40 -8.78
N SER A 23 0.68 -6.11 -7.76
CA SER A 23 0.90 -6.62 -6.41
C SER A 23 0.25 -7.98 -6.16
N GLY A 24 -0.75 -8.34 -6.95
CA GLY A 24 -1.56 -9.54 -6.72
C GLY A 24 -2.59 -9.38 -5.62
N ILE A 25 -2.76 -8.17 -5.09
CA ILE A 25 -3.74 -7.88 -4.03
C ILE A 25 -4.99 -7.28 -4.66
N GLY A 26 -6.16 -7.74 -4.22
CA GLY A 26 -7.43 -7.26 -4.78
C GLY A 26 -7.59 -5.74 -4.68
N LYS A 27 -8.17 -5.14 -5.70
CA LYS A 27 -8.44 -3.70 -5.77
C LYS A 27 -9.24 -3.21 -4.58
N SER A 28 -10.28 -3.97 -4.17
CA SER A 28 -11.10 -3.61 -3.01
C SER A 28 -10.30 -3.63 -1.72
N THR A 29 -9.40 -4.59 -1.58
CA THR A 29 -8.52 -4.69 -0.40
C THR A 29 -7.60 -3.48 -0.33
N ILE A 30 -6.98 -3.12 -1.44
CA ILE A 30 -6.11 -1.93 -1.51
C ILE A 30 -6.90 -0.68 -1.13
N ASN A 31 -8.08 -0.51 -1.69
CA ASN A 31 -8.93 0.63 -1.40
C ASN A 31 -9.31 0.69 0.08
N ASN A 32 -9.65 -0.44 0.68
CA ASN A 32 -10.00 -0.50 2.10
C ASN A 32 -8.81 -0.18 3.00
N ILE A 33 -7.61 -0.60 2.61
CA ILE A 33 -6.38 -0.25 3.34
C ILE A 33 -6.15 1.26 3.26
N GLU A 34 -6.29 1.85 2.09
CA GLU A 34 -6.10 3.30 1.89
C GLU A 34 -7.08 4.11 2.71
N ASN A 35 -8.30 3.63 2.84
CA ASN A 35 -9.37 4.33 3.57
C ASN A 35 -9.41 4.04 5.07
N GLY A 36 -8.46 3.23 5.56
CA GLY A 36 -8.39 2.91 6.98
C GLY A 36 -9.45 1.93 7.47
N LYS A 37 -10.15 1.26 6.55
CA LYS A 37 -11.19 0.28 6.91
C LYS A 37 -10.62 -1.05 7.39
N VAL A 38 -9.44 -1.41 6.91
CA VAL A 38 -8.73 -2.62 7.33
C VAL A 38 -7.28 -2.31 7.55
N SER A 39 -6.66 -3.07 8.44
CA SER A 39 -5.22 -2.99 8.69
C SER A 39 -4.51 -3.95 7.75
N PRO A 40 -3.49 -3.52 7.01
CA PRO A 40 -2.77 -4.42 6.13
C PRO A 40 -1.89 -5.38 6.94
N THR A 41 -1.68 -6.58 6.41
CA THR A 41 -0.67 -7.49 6.94
C THR A 41 0.72 -7.04 6.47
N LEU A 42 1.76 -7.49 7.16
CA LEU A 42 3.13 -7.22 6.71
C LEU A 42 3.38 -7.81 5.32
N PHE A 43 2.81 -8.99 5.04
CA PHE A 43 2.95 -9.61 3.73
C PHE A 43 2.30 -8.76 2.63
N GLN A 44 1.10 -8.22 2.90
CA GLN A 44 0.43 -7.34 1.95
C GLN A 44 1.27 -6.08 1.69
N LEU A 45 1.82 -5.48 2.74
CA LEU A 45 2.69 -4.31 2.59
C LEU A 45 3.95 -4.64 1.78
N GLU A 46 4.53 -5.82 1.99
CA GLU A 46 5.69 -6.26 1.23
C GLU A 46 5.37 -6.38 -0.26
N MET A 47 4.24 -7.01 -0.59
CA MET A 47 3.84 -7.17 -1.99
C MET A 47 3.56 -5.83 -2.66
N ILE A 48 2.93 -4.91 -1.93
CA ILE A 48 2.67 -3.56 -2.41
C ILE A 48 3.97 -2.79 -2.61
N ALA A 49 4.90 -2.90 -1.66
CA ALA A 49 6.20 -2.23 -1.74
C ALA A 49 6.98 -2.69 -2.97
N ILE A 50 7.00 -4.00 -3.22
CA ILE A 50 7.66 -4.57 -4.41
C ILE A 50 7.03 -4.00 -5.68
N ALA A 51 5.70 -3.98 -5.73
CA ALA A 51 4.97 -3.49 -6.91
C ALA A 51 5.25 -2.01 -7.18
N LEU A 52 5.35 -1.20 -6.14
CA LEU A 52 5.61 0.24 -6.26
C LEU A 52 7.09 0.59 -6.36
N GLY A 53 7.98 -0.36 -6.10
CA GLY A 53 9.41 -0.11 -6.11
C GLY A 53 9.88 0.74 -4.93
N VAL A 54 9.26 0.57 -3.77
CA VAL A 54 9.59 1.30 -2.55
C VAL A 54 9.88 0.33 -1.42
N LYS A 55 10.32 0.85 -0.28
CA LYS A 55 10.51 0.05 0.94
C LYS A 55 9.19 -0.08 1.68
N ILE A 56 9.03 -1.16 2.44
CA ILE A 56 7.85 -1.33 3.30
C ILE A 56 7.69 -0.11 4.23
N THR A 57 8.79 0.39 4.76
CA THR A 57 8.78 1.55 5.67
C THR A 57 8.32 2.85 5.00
N ASP A 58 8.26 2.90 3.69
CA ASP A 58 7.70 4.05 2.97
C ASP A 58 6.16 4.05 2.98
N LEU A 59 5.55 2.92 3.35
CA LEU A 59 4.11 2.73 3.27
C LEU A 59 3.39 3.03 4.58
N PHE A 60 4.10 3.38 5.63
CA PHE A 60 3.48 3.72 6.91
C PHE A 60 4.36 4.66 7.71
N ASP A 61 3.73 5.35 8.66
CA ASP A 61 4.42 6.18 9.63
C ASP A 61 4.03 5.74 11.03
N SER A 62 5.01 5.77 11.95
CA SER A 62 4.81 5.35 13.33
C SER A 62 5.95 5.88 14.19
N GLU A 63 5.64 6.17 15.46
CA GLU A 63 6.67 6.53 16.45
C GLU A 63 7.63 5.37 16.70
N TYR A 64 7.23 4.15 16.39
CA TYR A 64 8.01 2.94 16.64
C TYR A 64 8.68 2.38 15.38
N LYS A 65 8.76 3.20 14.38
CA LYS A 65 9.33 2.81 13.09
C LYS A 65 10.87 2.75 13.11
#